data_6c1896e2bca4a8d159c58326a9684d65
#
_entry.id   6c1896e2bca4a8d159c58326a9684d65
#
_cell.length_a   1.000
_cell.length_b   1.000
_cell.length_c   1.000
_cell.angle_alpha   90.00
_cell.angle_beta   90.00
_cell.angle_gamma   90.00
#
_symmetry.space_group_name_H-M   'P 1'
#
loop_
_entity.id
_entity.type
_entity.pdbx_description
1 polymer ?
#
loop_
_entity_poly.entity_id
_entity_poly.type
_entity_poly.pdbx_seq_one_letter_code
_entity_poly.pdbx_strand_id
1 'polypeptide(L)'
;MKLRNISYILLTIMMTFVFTSCNNKCKHKETMWIVDVNATCTENGSKHEECTICHEKLGTKEIKALGHTYDNQGICTRCGYESTTDEIVYELNPDNISYKVVGLRIEKNTFVSTIKVPSEYNNLPVTEIGANAFSDCYFIKLIISEGINKIDKDAFNYLRHSIDLVLPKSIANIEENVFGDIYLNNVYYNGTIEDWCNIKFSNSASNPISKATNSYILDENNEYKEIAKISEIVIPGTINRIGDYQFLGFDSIKKVTFSEGVKEIGNSAFAGCENITKVEMANTITSIGVSAFAGNSSLTDIVLPSNIKTIESKAFTHCGNVTNVYYNGALEDWCNIEFIDQASNPFYYNDRNLTNHFYMLNKNSKYEELTKLVIPSNVKKINSRTFSDFNNLESIVIPNTVETIGEQVFSGCTSLTNIILPFIGDGNNINKFGYIFGNHVPSSLKEVKITDAKQIAERAFSGCKEVESITIDGVATSIEDEAFSGCTKLNKIEILCNIISINRQAFSNCTSLTSITIPNTVKEFGHGAFYNCTSLTNVYFRGTLEEWRSIRIMNATSTPESYAEHIYVLDKNNEYVEIDINN
;
A
#
# COMPACT_ATOMS: atom_id res chain seq x y z
N MET A 1 8.12 -19.71 -56.94
CA MET A 1 8.49 -20.51 -58.12
C MET A 1 8.03 -21.94 -57.92
N LYS A 2 7.30 -22.47 -58.93
CA LYS A 2 6.69 -23.80 -59.12
C LYS A 2 5.28 -23.99 -58.55
N LEU A 3 4.33 -23.64 -59.43
CA LEU A 3 3.01 -24.24 -59.55
C LEU A 3 3.12 -25.78 -59.73
N ARG A 4 2.27 -26.50 -59.04
CA ARG A 4 1.91 -27.88 -59.46
C ARG A 4 0.40 -27.95 -59.65
N ASN A 5 0.01 -27.95 -60.93
CA ASN A 5 -1.29 -28.35 -61.42
C ASN A 5 -1.55 -29.82 -61.09
N ILE A 6 -2.66 -30.11 -60.44
CA ILE A 6 -3.20 -31.47 -60.42
C ILE A 6 -4.49 -31.41 -61.20
N SER A 7 -4.39 -32.01 -62.39
CA SER A 7 -5.47 -32.25 -63.36
C SER A 7 -6.42 -33.30 -62.75
N TYR A 8 -7.69 -32.96 -62.53
CA TYR A 8 -8.72 -33.95 -62.26
C TYR A 8 -9.28 -34.48 -63.59
N ILE A 9 -9.03 -35.75 -63.83
CA ILE A 9 -9.65 -36.53 -64.92
C ILE A 9 -11.10 -36.81 -64.51
N LEU A 10 -12.05 -36.21 -65.21
CA LEU A 10 -13.46 -36.56 -65.16
C LEU A 10 -13.65 -37.95 -65.79
N LEU A 11 -13.94 -38.95 -64.96
CA LEU A 11 -14.44 -40.22 -65.43
C LEU A 11 -15.97 -40.16 -65.50
N THR A 12 -16.54 -39.86 -66.63
CA THR A 12 -17.97 -39.94 -66.93
C THR A 12 -18.39 -41.39 -67.01
N ILE A 13 -18.98 -41.93 -65.97
CA ILE A 13 -19.73 -43.20 -66.01
C ILE A 13 -21.18 -42.81 -66.26
N MET A 14 -21.62 -43.02 -67.56
CA MET A 14 -23.01 -42.90 -68.00
C MET A 14 -23.76 -44.12 -67.45
N MET A 15 -24.41 -44.00 -66.30
CA MET A 15 -25.42 -44.98 -65.87
C MET A 15 -26.77 -44.51 -66.35
N THR A 16 -27.26 -45.21 -67.40
CA THR A 16 -28.66 -45.11 -67.83
C THR A 16 -29.56 -45.68 -66.75
N PHE A 17 -30.15 -44.79 -65.93
CA PHE A 17 -31.28 -45.18 -65.11
C PHE A 17 -32.55 -45.27 -65.91
N VAL A 18 -33.07 -46.49 -65.99
CA VAL A 18 -34.43 -46.75 -66.48
C VAL A 18 -35.41 -46.21 -65.44
N PHE A 19 -36.09 -45.13 -65.73
CA PHE A 19 -37.20 -44.66 -64.91
C PHE A 19 -38.36 -45.65 -65.03
N THR A 20 -38.47 -46.55 -64.06
CA THR A 20 -39.73 -47.22 -63.77
C THR A 20 -40.58 -46.27 -62.93
N SER A 21 -41.63 -45.70 -63.59
CA SER A 21 -42.62 -44.90 -62.89
C SER A 21 -43.29 -45.75 -61.81
N CYS A 22 -42.97 -45.51 -60.60
CA CYS A 22 -43.55 -46.16 -59.43
C CYS A 22 -44.90 -45.49 -59.13
N ASN A 23 -45.99 -46.12 -59.49
CA ASN A 23 -47.36 -45.60 -59.31
C ASN A 23 -47.94 -45.93 -57.95
N ASN A 24 -47.09 -46.07 -56.91
CA ASN A 24 -47.48 -46.18 -55.51
C ASN A 24 -47.01 -44.94 -54.76
N LYS A 25 -47.93 -44.13 -54.29
CA LYS A 25 -47.67 -42.95 -53.46
C LYS A 25 -46.73 -43.29 -52.31
N CYS A 26 -45.46 -42.96 -52.45
CA CYS A 26 -44.51 -42.96 -51.36
C CYS A 26 -45.04 -41.98 -50.28
N LYS A 27 -45.15 -42.49 -49.03
CA LYS A 27 -45.66 -41.68 -47.91
C LYS A 27 -44.56 -40.84 -47.23
N HIS A 28 -43.36 -40.78 -47.83
CA HIS A 28 -42.18 -40.01 -47.36
C HIS A 28 -41.95 -40.10 -45.84
N LYS A 29 -42.12 -41.31 -45.27
CA LYS A 29 -41.99 -41.52 -43.84
C LYS A 29 -40.56 -41.51 -43.35
N GLU A 30 -39.63 -41.81 -44.23
CA GLU A 30 -38.20 -41.85 -43.93
C GLU A 30 -37.48 -40.84 -44.78
N THR A 31 -36.93 -39.83 -44.18
CA THR A 31 -36.29 -38.70 -44.86
C THR A 31 -34.88 -38.47 -44.27
N MET A 32 -34.00 -37.92 -45.08
CA MET A 32 -32.68 -37.48 -44.66
C MET A 32 -32.36 -36.08 -45.19
N TRP A 33 -31.54 -35.32 -44.47
CA TRP A 33 -31.08 -34.04 -44.95
C TRP A 33 -29.78 -34.21 -45.73
N ILE A 34 -29.79 -33.75 -46.99
CA ILE A 34 -28.62 -33.72 -47.86
C ILE A 34 -28.17 -32.27 -48.03
N VAL A 35 -26.88 -32.01 -47.81
CA VAL A 35 -26.29 -30.67 -48.00
C VAL A 35 -26.09 -30.44 -49.48
N ASP A 36 -26.76 -29.42 -50.01
CA ASP A 36 -26.64 -28.99 -51.41
C ASP A 36 -25.43 -28.08 -51.60
N VAL A 37 -25.30 -27.10 -50.71
CA VAL A 37 -24.21 -26.12 -50.69
C VAL A 37 -23.71 -26.00 -49.25
N ASN A 38 -22.43 -26.22 -49.07
CA ASN A 38 -21.81 -25.97 -47.74
C ASN A 38 -21.79 -24.47 -47.45
N ALA A 39 -22.15 -24.10 -46.21
CA ALA A 39 -21.97 -22.73 -45.77
C ALA A 39 -20.49 -22.38 -45.76
N THR A 40 -20.15 -21.18 -46.22
CA THR A 40 -18.81 -20.59 -46.06
C THR A 40 -18.75 -19.70 -44.82
N CYS A 41 -17.67 -19.01 -44.62
CA CYS A 41 -17.57 -18.05 -43.52
C CYS A 41 -18.57 -16.89 -43.67
N THR A 42 -18.87 -16.49 -44.92
CA THR A 42 -19.68 -15.30 -45.24
C THR A 42 -20.99 -15.62 -45.91
N GLU A 43 -21.09 -16.76 -46.57
CA GLU A 43 -22.27 -17.12 -47.36
C GLU A 43 -23.02 -18.29 -46.72
N ASN A 44 -24.34 -18.20 -46.76
CA ASN A 44 -25.20 -19.26 -46.31
C ASN A 44 -25.12 -20.46 -47.26
N GLY A 45 -25.13 -21.63 -46.68
CA GLY A 45 -25.29 -22.89 -47.41
C GLY A 45 -26.76 -23.27 -47.52
N SER A 46 -27.01 -24.36 -48.19
CA SER A 46 -28.35 -24.93 -48.32
C SER A 46 -28.33 -26.45 -48.15
N LYS A 47 -29.43 -26.97 -47.66
CA LYS A 47 -29.71 -28.40 -47.61
C LYS A 47 -31.15 -28.66 -47.97
N HIS A 48 -31.41 -29.83 -48.57
CA HIS A 48 -32.77 -30.28 -48.82
C HIS A 48 -33.06 -31.58 -48.07
N GLU A 49 -34.32 -31.75 -47.74
CA GLU A 49 -34.84 -33.00 -47.20
C GLU A 49 -35.22 -33.90 -48.37
N GLU A 50 -34.68 -35.11 -48.39
CA GLU A 50 -34.91 -36.09 -49.43
C GLU A 50 -35.49 -37.38 -48.84
N CYS A 51 -36.47 -37.94 -49.52
CA CYS A 51 -37.00 -39.25 -49.15
C CYS A 51 -35.97 -40.33 -49.45
N THR A 52 -35.62 -41.14 -48.42
CA THR A 52 -34.61 -42.24 -48.57
C THR A 52 -35.05 -43.36 -49.48
N ILE A 53 -36.36 -43.43 -49.87
CA ILE A 53 -36.94 -44.48 -50.66
C ILE A 53 -37.14 -44.08 -52.13
N CYS A 54 -37.66 -42.86 -52.40
CA CYS A 54 -37.97 -42.42 -53.74
C CYS A 54 -37.10 -41.25 -54.24
N HIS A 55 -36.22 -40.74 -53.38
CA HIS A 55 -35.30 -39.65 -53.69
C HIS A 55 -35.98 -38.32 -54.09
N GLU A 56 -37.26 -38.17 -53.71
CA GLU A 56 -37.99 -36.92 -53.97
C GLU A 56 -37.55 -35.86 -52.96
N LYS A 57 -37.26 -34.62 -53.45
CA LYS A 57 -36.96 -33.45 -52.64
C LYS A 57 -38.24 -32.89 -52.02
N LEU A 58 -38.30 -32.87 -50.70
CA LEU A 58 -39.49 -32.52 -49.93
C LEU A 58 -39.47 -31.08 -49.38
N GLY A 59 -38.30 -30.55 -49.13
CA GLY A 59 -38.16 -29.21 -48.60
C GLY A 59 -36.70 -28.74 -48.65
N THR A 60 -36.48 -27.46 -48.58
CA THR A 60 -35.14 -26.85 -48.50
C THR A 60 -34.98 -26.07 -47.22
N LYS A 61 -33.79 -26.09 -46.67
CA LYS A 61 -33.44 -25.30 -45.49
C LYS A 61 -32.09 -24.64 -45.68
N GLU A 62 -32.00 -23.38 -45.26
CA GLU A 62 -30.76 -22.65 -45.25
C GLU A 62 -29.85 -23.13 -44.15
N ILE A 63 -28.55 -23.20 -44.40
CA ILE A 63 -27.49 -23.40 -43.44
C ILE A 63 -26.84 -22.03 -43.26
N LYS A 64 -26.98 -21.42 -42.09
CA LYS A 64 -26.39 -20.10 -41.85
C LYS A 64 -24.89 -20.10 -42.08
N ALA A 65 -24.35 -19.01 -42.58
CA ALA A 65 -22.94 -18.76 -42.73
C ALA A 65 -22.20 -19.03 -41.38
N LEU A 66 -21.02 -19.64 -41.49
CA LEU A 66 -20.28 -20.15 -40.33
C LEU A 66 -19.61 -19.04 -39.50
N GLY A 67 -19.56 -17.82 -40.07
CA GLY A 67 -18.76 -16.72 -39.53
C GLY A 67 -17.26 -16.98 -39.64
N HIS A 68 -16.45 -15.98 -39.34
CA HIS A 68 -15.01 -16.15 -39.27
C HIS A 68 -14.58 -16.57 -37.87
N THR A 69 -13.57 -17.44 -37.76
CA THR A 69 -12.86 -17.79 -36.51
C THR A 69 -11.40 -17.45 -36.75
N TYR A 70 -10.91 -16.44 -36.02
CA TYR A 70 -9.58 -15.89 -36.23
C TYR A 70 -8.55 -16.49 -35.26
N ASP A 71 -7.30 -16.60 -35.73
CA ASP A 71 -6.14 -16.90 -34.90
C ASP A 71 -5.67 -15.65 -34.15
N ASN A 72 -4.53 -15.77 -33.43
CA ASN A 72 -3.97 -14.65 -32.66
C ASN A 72 -3.46 -13.49 -33.52
N GLN A 73 -3.34 -13.69 -34.84
CA GLN A 73 -2.91 -12.68 -35.82
C GLN A 73 -4.08 -12.02 -36.55
N GLY A 74 -5.32 -12.40 -36.21
CA GLY A 74 -6.52 -11.87 -36.88
C GLY A 74 -6.79 -12.48 -38.24
N ILE A 75 -6.22 -13.67 -38.53
CA ILE A 75 -6.44 -14.40 -39.81
C ILE A 75 -7.44 -15.52 -39.57
N CYS A 76 -8.47 -15.59 -40.40
CA CYS A 76 -9.46 -16.64 -40.27
C CYS A 76 -8.85 -18.03 -40.54
N THR A 77 -8.91 -18.91 -39.56
CA THR A 77 -8.36 -20.27 -39.63
C THR A 77 -9.02 -21.16 -40.67
N ARG A 78 -10.19 -20.75 -41.21
CA ARG A 78 -10.93 -21.52 -42.23
C ARG A 78 -10.72 -21.01 -43.67
N CYS A 79 -10.69 -19.71 -43.86
CA CYS A 79 -10.64 -19.14 -45.21
C CYS A 79 -9.44 -18.21 -45.46
N GLY A 80 -8.60 -17.99 -44.45
CA GLY A 80 -7.45 -17.08 -44.56
C GLY A 80 -7.80 -15.60 -44.65
N TYR A 81 -9.09 -15.24 -44.42
CA TYR A 81 -9.52 -13.85 -44.46
C TYR A 81 -8.96 -13.09 -43.28
N GLU A 82 -8.29 -11.99 -43.53
CA GLU A 82 -7.88 -11.07 -42.47
C GLU A 82 -9.09 -10.22 -42.03
N SER A 83 -9.29 -10.02 -40.71
CA SER A 83 -10.37 -9.16 -40.21
C SER A 83 -10.25 -7.77 -40.81
N THR A 84 -11.30 -7.29 -41.50
CA THR A 84 -11.21 -6.08 -42.32
C THR A 84 -11.17 -4.82 -41.45
N THR A 85 -10.30 -3.89 -41.85
CA THR A 85 -10.16 -2.53 -41.33
C THR A 85 -11.23 -1.58 -41.87
N ASP A 86 -12.06 -2.01 -42.84
CA ASP A 86 -13.01 -1.17 -43.60
C ASP A 86 -14.16 -0.63 -42.75
N GLU A 87 -14.41 -1.24 -41.59
CA GLU A 87 -15.46 -0.82 -40.65
C GLU A 87 -15.00 0.23 -39.65
N ILE A 88 -13.68 0.49 -39.54
CA ILE A 88 -13.13 1.43 -38.57
C ILE A 88 -13.22 2.87 -39.13
N VAL A 89 -13.68 3.76 -38.26
CA VAL A 89 -13.74 5.21 -38.57
C VAL A 89 -12.52 5.89 -37.98
N TYR A 90 -11.82 6.62 -38.81
CA TYR A 90 -10.61 7.35 -38.46
C TYR A 90 -10.83 8.85 -38.51
N GLU A 91 -10.14 9.58 -37.64
CA GLU A 91 -10.01 11.03 -37.65
C GLU A 91 -8.53 11.40 -37.63
N LEU A 92 -8.14 12.40 -38.46
CA LEU A 92 -6.78 12.90 -38.48
C LEU A 92 -6.48 13.61 -37.18
N ASN A 93 -5.34 13.30 -36.56
CA ASN A 93 -4.89 13.97 -35.35
C ASN A 93 -4.53 15.45 -35.63
N PRO A 94 -4.51 16.33 -34.60
CA PRO A 94 -4.12 17.73 -34.77
C PRO A 94 -2.69 17.94 -35.32
N ASP A 95 -1.84 16.92 -35.26
CA ASP A 95 -0.49 16.93 -35.83
C ASP A 95 -0.49 16.84 -37.37
N ASN A 96 -1.61 16.46 -38.00
CA ASN A 96 -1.83 16.22 -39.43
C ASN A 96 -0.91 15.15 -40.05
N ILE A 97 -0.26 14.31 -39.23
CA ILE A 97 0.66 13.24 -39.69
C ILE A 97 0.31 11.86 -39.11
N SER A 98 -0.76 11.76 -38.32
CA SER A 98 -1.24 10.52 -37.74
C SER A 98 -2.76 10.49 -37.59
N TYR A 99 -3.33 9.29 -37.48
CA TYR A 99 -4.75 9.06 -37.26
C TYR A 99 -5.06 8.52 -35.89
N LYS A 100 -6.26 8.82 -35.38
CA LYS A 100 -6.90 8.14 -34.25
C LYS A 100 -8.15 7.39 -34.75
N VAL A 101 -8.46 6.28 -34.07
CA VAL A 101 -9.73 5.57 -34.23
C VAL A 101 -10.82 6.30 -33.47
N VAL A 102 -11.96 6.60 -34.07
CA VAL A 102 -13.08 7.30 -33.42
C VAL A 102 -14.38 6.52 -33.41
N GLY A 103 -14.43 5.33 -34.01
CA GLY A 103 -15.62 4.49 -34.00
C GLY A 103 -15.61 3.37 -35.03
N LEU A 104 -16.77 2.70 -35.17
CA LEU A 104 -17.03 1.69 -36.17
C LEU A 104 -18.23 2.12 -37.04
N ARG A 105 -18.18 1.80 -38.36
CA ARG A 105 -19.29 2.00 -39.34
C ARG A 105 -20.23 0.80 -39.37
N ILE A 106 -20.61 0.30 -38.20
CA ILE A 106 -21.54 -0.83 -38.09
C ILE A 106 -22.87 -0.35 -37.49
N GLU A 107 -23.99 -0.94 -37.95
CA GLU A 107 -25.27 -0.68 -37.31
C GLU A 107 -25.21 -1.11 -35.85
N LYS A 108 -25.86 -0.35 -34.93
CA LYS A 108 -25.94 -0.71 -33.52
C LYS A 108 -26.44 -2.15 -33.38
N ASN A 109 -25.75 -2.93 -32.54
CA ASN A 109 -25.98 -4.36 -32.27
C ASN A 109 -25.57 -5.32 -33.41
N THR A 110 -24.86 -4.87 -34.46
CA THR A 110 -24.24 -5.79 -35.38
C THR A 110 -23.08 -6.50 -34.72
N PHE A 111 -23.08 -7.83 -34.73
CA PHE A 111 -22.03 -8.66 -34.15
C PHE A 111 -20.84 -8.75 -35.10
N VAL A 112 -19.65 -8.42 -34.61
CA VAL A 112 -18.37 -8.64 -35.28
C VAL A 112 -17.52 -9.57 -34.43
N SER A 113 -16.99 -10.65 -34.98
CA SER A 113 -16.21 -11.60 -34.19
C SER A 113 -14.88 -11.02 -33.70
N THR A 114 -14.17 -10.35 -34.61
CA THR A 114 -12.84 -9.77 -34.31
C THR A 114 -12.69 -8.44 -35.02
N ILE A 115 -12.19 -7.46 -34.30
CA ILE A 115 -11.75 -6.17 -34.84
C ILE A 115 -10.23 -6.12 -34.72
N LYS A 116 -9.55 -5.79 -35.81
CA LYS A 116 -8.12 -5.51 -35.81
C LYS A 116 -7.90 -4.06 -36.21
N VAL A 117 -7.39 -3.26 -35.28
CA VAL A 117 -6.97 -1.88 -35.55
C VAL A 117 -5.59 -1.94 -36.21
N PRO A 118 -5.43 -1.46 -37.45
CA PRO A 118 -4.16 -1.50 -38.17
C PRO A 118 -3.19 -0.45 -37.62
N SER A 119 -1.91 -0.62 -37.90
CA SER A 119 -0.85 0.36 -37.57
C SER A 119 -0.84 1.58 -38.48
N GLU A 120 -1.56 1.52 -39.66
CA GLU A 120 -1.51 2.55 -40.70
C GLU A 120 -2.86 2.67 -41.40
N TYR A 121 -3.25 3.89 -41.77
CA TYR A 121 -4.41 4.21 -42.58
C TYR A 121 -4.08 5.36 -43.54
N ASN A 122 -4.42 5.23 -44.83
CA ASN A 122 -4.10 6.22 -45.87
C ASN A 122 -2.60 6.65 -45.87
N ASN A 123 -1.69 5.72 -45.71
CA ASN A 123 -0.23 5.91 -45.63
C ASN A 123 0.25 6.81 -44.47
N LEU A 124 -0.55 6.95 -43.43
CA LEU A 124 -0.19 7.62 -42.20
C LEU A 124 -0.40 6.67 -41.00
N PRO A 125 0.43 6.77 -39.95
CA PRO A 125 0.31 5.90 -38.78
C PRO A 125 -1.00 6.12 -38.03
N VAL A 126 -1.56 5.04 -37.50
CA VAL A 126 -2.63 5.09 -36.48
C VAL A 126 -1.95 5.00 -35.12
N THR A 127 -2.10 6.05 -34.31
CA THR A 127 -1.37 6.18 -33.04
C THR A 127 -2.26 6.10 -31.80
N GLU A 128 -3.57 6.31 -31.95
CA GLU A 128 -4.48 6.41 -30.82
C GLU A 128 -5.81 5.68 -31.07
N ILE A 129 -6.36 5.13 -29.96
CA ILE A 129 -7.79 4.80 -29.84
C ILE A 129 -8.45 5.99 -29.15
N GLY A 130 -9.34 6.69 -29.83
CA GLY A 130 -10.01 7.88 -29.32
C GLY A 130 -11.07 7.59 -28.26
N ALA A 131 -11.52 8.64 -27.59
CA ALA A 131 -12.55 8.55 -26.57
C ALA A 131 -13.86 7.96 -27.13
N ASN A 132 -14.46 7.01 -26.40
CA ASN A 132 -15.68 6.31 -26.79
C ASN A 132 -15.62 5.57 -28.14
N ALA A 133 -14.44 5.31 -28.70
CA ALA A 133 -14.27 4.74 -30.05
C ALA A 133 -15.01 3.41 -30.24
N PHE A 134 -15.10 2.58 -29.24
CA PHE A 134 -15.79 1.29 -29.26
C PHE A 134 -17.01 1.24 -28.32
N SER A 135 -17.53 2.39 -27.94
CA SER A 135 -18.71 2.48 -27.08
C SER A 135 -19.94 1.83 -27.74
N ASP A 136 -20.73 1.07 -26.96
CA ASP A 136 -21.92 0.33 -27.42
C ASP A 136 -21.66 -0.67 -28.58
N CYS A 137 -20.39 -1.03 -28.86
CA CYS A 137 -20.06 -2.00 -29.91
C CYS A 137 -20.26 -3.44 -29.40
N TYR A 138 -20.41 -4.39 -30.35
CA TYR A 138 -20.56 -5.81 -30.04
C TYR A 138 -19.57 -6.68 -30.84
N PHE A 139 -18.44 -7.03 -30.18
CA PHE A 139 -17.38 -7.88 -30.74
C PHE A 139 -16.78 -8.78 -29.64
N ILE A 140 -16.16 -9.90 -30.02
CA ILE A 140 -15.56 -10.85 -29.07
C ILE A 140 -14.08 -10.55 -28.84
N LYS A 141 -13.36 -10.08 -29.87
CA LYS A 141 -11.91 -9.89 -29.81
C LYS A 141 -11.51 -8.56 -30.45
N LEU A 142 -10.63 -7.84 -29.74
CA LEU A 142 -9.97 -6.64 -30.26
C LEU A 142 -8.46 -6.86 -30.31
N ILE A 143 -7.87 -6.62 -31.46
CA ILE A 143 -6.43 -6.66 -31.67
C ILE A 143 -5.97 -5.24 -32.01
N ILE A 144 -5.13 -4.68 -31.16
CA ILE A 144 -4.50 -3.37 -31.35
C ILE A 144 -3.09 -3.61 -31.90
N SER A 145 -2.79 -3.08 -33.08
CA SER A 145 -1.50 -3.29 -33.75
C SER A 145 -0.39 -2.42 -33.17
N GLU A 146 0.86 -2.81 -33.41
CA GLU A 146 2.04 -2.02 -33.04
C GLU A 146 2.00 -0.62 -33.69
N GLY A 147 2.55 0.38 -32.99
CA GLY A 147 2.52 1.80 -33.35
C GLY A 147 1.41 2.59 -32.66
N ILE A 148 0.36 1.92 -32.19
CA ILE A 148 -0.68 2.55 -31.36
C ILE A 148 -0.11 2.66 -29.93
N ASN A 149 -0.05 3.89 -29.40
CA ASN A 149 0.60 4.19 -28.14
C ASN A 149 -0.32 4.79 -27.07
N LYS A 150 -1.57 5.12 -27.44
CA LYS A 150 -2.55 5.70 -26.53
C LYS A 150 -3.94 5.11 -26.69
N ILE A 151 -4.61 4.89 -25.55
CA ILE A 151 -6.05 4.60 -25.49
C ILE A 151 -6.68 5.71 -24.65
N ASP A 152 -7.58 6.47 -25.25
CA ASP A 152 -8.20 7.63 -24.63
C ASP A 152 -9.34 7.21 -23.70
N LYS A 153 -9.74 8.12 -22.82
CA LYS A 153 -10.74 7.87 -21.79
C LYS A 153 -12.03 7.27 -22.35
N ASP A 154 -12.66 6.39 -21.58
CA ASP A 154 -13.96 5.80 -21.92
C ASP A 154 -14.00 5.08 -23.29
N ALA A 155 -12.84 4.70 -23.87
CA ALA A 155 -12.76 4.14 -25.23
C ALA A 155 -13.66 2.91 -25.42
N PHE A 156 -13.89 2.12 -24.37
CA PHE A 156 -14.72 0.91 -24.36
C PHE A 156 -15.98 1.04 -23.50
N ASN A 157 -16.42 2.25 -23.22
CA ASN A 157 -17.59 2.48 -22.37
C ASN A 157 -18.83 1.75 -22.92
N TYR A 158 -19.69 1.23 -22.01
CA TYR A 158 -20.92 0.50 -22.32
C TYR A 158 -20.76 -0.82 -23.12
N LEU A 159 -19.58 -1.43 -23.18
CA LEU A 159 -19.48 -2.82 -23.65
C LEU A 159 -20.14 -3.75 -22.62
N ARG A 160 -21.20 -4.45 -23.03
CA ARG A 160 -22.04 -5.26 -22.11
C ARG A 160 -21.66 -6.74 -22.09
N HIS A 161 -20.54 -7.12 -22.64
CA HIS A 161 -20.07 -8.50 -22.76
C HIS A 161 -18.55 -8.56 -22.60
N SER A 162 -18.04 -9.74 -22.27
CA SER A 162 -16.61 -9.97 -22.11
C SER A 162 -15.93 -10.03 -23.48
N ILE A 163 -14.74 -9.43 -23.58
CA ILE A 163 -13.92 -9.44 -24.78
C ILE A 163 -12.52 -9.99 -24.51
N ASP A 164 -11.90 -10.51 -25.56
CA ASP A 164 -10.47 -10.76 -25.62
C ASP A 164 -9.74 -9.51 -26.14
N LEU A 165 -8.70 -9.09 -25.48
CA LEU A 165 -7.93 -7.89 -25.82
C LEU A 165 -6.46 -8.26 -26.09
N VAL A 166 -5.95 -7.84 -27.25
CA VAL A 166 -4.51 -7.93 -27.57
C VAL A 166 -3.95 -6.52 -27.62
N LEU A 167 -3.04 -6.23 -26.70
CA LEU A 167 -2.34 -4.96 -26.58
C LEU A 167 -0.94 -5.03 -27.19
N PRO A 168 -0.53 -4.02 -27.98
CA PRO A 168 0.82 -3.96 -28.53
C PRO A 168 1.85 -3.55 -27.46
N LYS A 169 3.11 -3.89 -27.70
CA LYS A 169 4.25 -3.40 -26.91
C LYS A 169 4.36 -1.87 -26.93
N SER A 170 3.97 -1.24 -28.05
CA SER A 170 4.03 0.22 -28.24
C SER A 170 3.09 1.02 -27.35
N ILE A 171 2.13 0.38 -26.66
CA ILE A 171 1.19 1.12 -25.79
C ILE A 171 1.93 1.81 -24.65
N ALA A 172 1.72 3.13 -24.49
CA ALA A 172 2.41 3.95 -23.51
C ALA A 172 1.45 4.63 -22.53
N ASN A 173 0.23 4.96 -22.95
CA ASN A 173 -0.75 5.65 -22.11
C ASN A 173 -2.13 5.02 -22.24
N ILE A 174 -2.74 4.70 -21.09
CA ILE A 174 -4.14 4.27 -21.00
C ILE A 174 -4.84 5.21 -20.03
N GLU A 175 -5.76 6.01 -20.59
CA GLU A 175 -6.43 7.09 -19.87
C GLU A 175 -7.54 6.59 -18.94
N GLU A 176 -8.24 7.53 -18.28
CA GLU A 176 -9.23 7.21 -17.24
C GLU A 176 -10.37 6.33 -17.76
N ASN A 177 -10.80 5.39 -16.91
CA ASN A 177 -11.99 4.55 -17.08
C ASN A 177 -12.04 3.72 -18.37
N VAL A 178 -10.91 3.50 -19.05
CA VAL A 178 -10.88 2.73 -20.30
C VAL A 178 -11.53 1.35 -20.13
N PHE A 179 -11.28 0.68 -19.00
CA PHE A 179 -11.83 -0.65 -18.68
C PHE A 179 -12.78 -0.64 -17.46
N GLY A 180 -13.41 0.52 -17.15
CA GLY A 180 -14.17 0.72 -15.91
C GLY A 180 -15.29 -0.30 -15.69
N ASP A 181 -16.22 -0.38 -16.64
CA ASP A 181 -17.46 -1.15 -16.55
C ASP A 181 -17.47 -2.40 -17.44
N ILE A 182 -16.30 -2.81 -17.94
CA ILE A 182 -16.20 -3.97 -18.84
C ILE A 182 -15.51 -5.15 -18.15
N TYR A 183 -15.85 -6.35 -18.62
CA TYR A 183 -15.16 -7.58 -18.27
C TYR A 183 -14.26 -8.00 -19.42
N LEU A 184 -12.99 -8.28 -19.13
CA LEU A 184 -12.06 -8.84 -20.08
C LEU A 184 -11.96 -10.35 -19.84
N ASN A 185 -12.11 -11.13 -20.89
CA ASN A 185 -11.96 -12.59 -20.80
C ASN A 185 -10.47 -12.94 -20.81
N ASN A 186 -9.78 -12.60 -21.91
CA ASN A 186 -8.33 -12.78 -22.00
C ASN A 186 -7.65 -11.47 -22.41
N VAL A 187 -6.57 -11.12 -21.72
CA VAL A 187 -5.68 -10.00 -22.09
C VAL A 187 -4.33 -10.55 -22.48
N TYR A 188 -3.90 -10.23 -23.71
CA TYR A 188 -2.58 -10.57 -24.23
C TYR A 188 -1.78 -9.29 -24.41
N TYR A 189 -0.69 -9.14 -23.68
CA TYR A 189 0.24 -8.03 -23.87
C TYR A 189 1.48 -8.48 -24.64
N ASN A 190 1.77 -7.83 -25.77
CA ASN A 190 2.86 -8.17 -26.69
C ASN A 190 4.24 -7.62 -26.23
N GLY A 191 4.40 -7.33 -24.96
CA GLY A 191 5.65 -6.88 -24.34
C GLY A 191 6.01 -7.72 -23.13
N THR A 192 7.18 -7.45 -22.57
CA THR A 192 7.72 -8.06 -21.34
C THR A 192 7.24 -7.31 -20.09
N ILE A 193 7.60 -7.81 -18.89
CA ILE A 193 7.40 -7.08 -17.61
C ILE A 193 8.08 -5.71 -17.63
N GLU A 194 9.29 -5.60 -18.24
CA GLU A 194 9.98 -4.32 -18.37
C GLU A 194 9.21 -3.34 -19.25
N ASP A 195 8.67 -3.81 -20.38
CA ASP A 195 7.84 -3.00 -21.27
C ASP A 195 6.54 -2.57 -20.58
N TRP A 196 5.92 -3.48 -19.80
CA TRP A 196 4.73 -3.19 -18.99
C TRP A 196 4.96 -2.05 -18.00
N CYS A 197 6.14 -2.00 -17.36
CA CYS A 197 6.49 -0.94 -16.42
C CYS A 197 6.56 0.46 -17.05
N ASN A 198 6.61 0.56 -18.39
CA ASN A 198 6.62 1.84 -19.10
C ASN A 198 5.22 2.36 -19.47
N ILE A 199 4.16 1.59 -19.22
CA ILE A 199 2.78 2.02 -19.48
C ILE A 199 2.32 2.93 -18.36
N LYS A 200 1.74 4.08 -18.71
CA LYS A 200 1.10 4.99 -17.77
C LYS A 200 -0.41 4.68 -17.69
N PHE A 201 -0.86 4.36 -16.49
CA PHE A 201 -2.28 4.19 -16.17
C PHE A 201 -2.80 5.42 -15.43
N SER A 202 -3.92 6.01 -15.89
CA SER A 202 -4.47 7.22 -15.27
C SER A 202 -5.25 6.94 -13.99
N ASN A 203 -5.87 5.76 -13.88
CA ASN A 203 -6.54 5.27 -12.66
C ASN A 203 -6.59 3.74 -12.62
N SER A 204 -7.18 3.15 -11.58
CA SER A 204 -7.30 1.69 -11.43
C SER A 204 -8.10 1.02 -12.55
N ALA A 205 -9.07 1.71 -13.14
CA ALA A 205 -9.89 1.23 -14.25
C ALA A 205 -9.17 1.35 -15.61
N SER A 206 -7.96 1.89 -15.65
CA SER A 206 -7.10 1.93 -16.84
C SER A 206 -6.24 0.67 -16.99
N ASN A 207 -6.02 -0.09 -15.91
CA ASN A 207 -5.23 -1.32 -15.96
C ASN A 207 -6.11 -2.51 -16.40
N PRO A 208 -5.90 -3.07 -17.62
CA PRO A 208 -6.74 -4.15 -18.14
C PRO A 208 -6.58 -5.46 -17.37
N ILE A 209 -5.42 -5.73 -16.76
CA ILE A 209 -5.14 -6.97 -16.04
C ILE A 209 -6.04 -7.07 -14.81
N SER A 210 -6.32 -5.95 -14.13
CA SER A 210 -7.21 -5.89 -12.97
C SER A 210 -8.67 -6.25 -13.29
N LYS A 211 -9.05 -6.32 -14.58
CA LYS A 211 -10.39 -6.59 -15.08
C LYS A 211 -10.49 -7.89 -15.88
N ALA A 212 -9.37 -8.60 -16.03
CA ALA A 212 -9.28 -9.79 -16.87
C ALA A 212 -9.46 -11.08 -16.07
N THR A 213 -10.15 -12.06 -16.70
CA THR A 213 -10.19 -13.43 -16.16
C THR A 213 -8.83 -14.11 -16.31
N ASN A 214 -8.20 -13.97 -17.50
CA ASN A 214 -6.87 -14.50 -17.77
C ASN A 214 -6.00 -13.41 -18.41
N SER A 215 -4.73 -13.37 -18.04
CA SER A 215 -3.80 -12.37 -18.58
C SER A 215 -2.47 -13.04 -18.95
N TYR A 216 -1.90 -12.59 -20.07
CA TYR A 216 -0.70 -13.16 -20.66
C TYR A 216 0.27 -12.03 -21.01
N ILE A 217 1.56 -12.26 -20.75
CA ILE A 217 2.66 -11.34 -21.06
C ILE A 217 3.78 -12.15 -21.72
N LEU A 218 4.59 -11.52 -22.58
CA LEU A 218 5.71 -12.20 -23.18
C LEU A 218 6.86 -12.38 -22.16
N ASP A 219 7.49 -13.54 -22.21
CA ASP A 219 8.76 -13.77 -21.54
C ASP A 219 9.96 -13.33 -22.43
N GLU A 220 11.17 -13.55 -21.97
CA GLU A 220 12.41 -13.24 -22.68
C GLU A 220 12.61 -14.01 -24.00
N ASN A 221 11.85 -15.10 -24.19
CA ASN A 221 11.88 -15.92 -25.41
C ASN A 221 10.78 -15.52 -26.41
N ASN A 222 10.00 -14.44 -26.12
CA ASN A 222 8.81 -14.03 -26.83
C ASN A 222 7.67 -15.08 -26.82
N GLU A 223 7.58 -15.89 -25.74
CA GLU A 223 6.49 -16.81 -25.52
C GLU A 223 5.50 -16.23 -24.50
N TYR A 224 4.19 -16.38 -24.76
CA TYR A 224 3.19 -15.95 -23.80
C TYR A 224 3.23 -16.78 -22.51
N LYS A 225 3.46 -16.09 -21.41
CA LYS A 225 3.38 -16.62 -20.06
C LYS A 225 2.12 -16.10 -19.40
N GLU A 226 1.32 -16.99 -18.87
CA GLU A 226 0.14 -16.64 -18.08
C GLU A 226 0.56 -15.95 -16.78
N ILE A 227 0.01 -14.78 -16.49
CA ILE A 227 0.38 -13.98 -15.30
C ILE A 227 0.07 -14.76 -14.01
N ALA A 228 -1.02 -15.53 -13.99
CA ALA A 228 -1.37 -16.40 -12.86
C ALA A 228 -0.29 -17.44 -12.50
N LYS A 229 0.69 -17.66 -13.35
CA LYS A 229 1.84 -18.56 -13.12
C LYS A 229 3.13 -17.83 -12.75
N ILE A 230 3.11 -16.49 -12.70
CA ILE A 230 4.26 -15.66 -12.32
C ILE A 230 4.22 -15.48 -10.79
N SER A 231 5.12 -16.16 -10.07
CA SER A 231 5.21 -16.05 -8.61
C SER A 231 6.25 -15.05 -8.13
N GLU A 232 7.20 -14.67 -8.98
CA GLU A 232 8.27 -13.73 -8.63
C GLU A 232 8.46 -12.71 -9.76
N ILE A 233 8.63 -11.46 -9.39
CA ILE A 233 8.94 -10.36 -10.32
C ILE A 233 10.23 -9.67 -9.87
N VAL A 234 11.12 -9.47 -10.83
CA VAL A 234 12.30 -8.61 -10.68
C VAL A 234 12.09 -7.35 -11.53
N ILE A 235 12.02 -6.21 -10.88
CA ILE A 235 11.93 -4.91 -11.56
C ILE A 235 13.36 -4.48 -11.91
N PRO A 236 13.68 -4.32 -13.22
CA PRO A 236 15.05 -3.98 -13.63
C PRO A 236 15.40 -2.53 -13.31
N GLY A 237 16.68 -2.25 -13.09
CA GLY A 237 17.17 -0.91 -12.76
C GLY A 237 17.11 0.11 -13.91
N THR A 238 16.74 -0.31 -15.11
CA THR A 238 16.39 0.55 -16.25
C THR A 238 15.11 1.32 -16.01
N ILE A 239 14.21 0.80 -15.13
CA ILE A 239 12.96 1.44 -14.73
C ILE A 239 13.23 2.37 -13.56
N ASN A 240 13.20 3.69 -13.81
CA ASN A 240 13.43 4.70 -12.77
C ASN A 240 12.26 4.84 -11.77
N ARG A 241 11.03 4.67 -12.24
CA ARG A 241 9.79 4.77 -11.44
C ARG A 241 8.79 3.69 -11.86
N ILE A 242 8.21 3.00 -10.87
CA ILE A 242 7.03 2.17 -11.11
C ILE A 242 5.81 3.08 -11.20
N GLY A 243 5.03 2.92 -12.25
CA GLY A 243 3.82 3.70 -12.49
C GLY A 243 2.73 3.44 -11.45
N ASP A 244 1.76 4.35 -11.39
CA ASP A 244 0.58 4.18 -10.57
C ASP A 244 -0.26 3.01 -11.11
N TYR A 245 -0.82 2.17 -10.22
CA TYR A 245 -1.64 0.98 -10.55
C TYR A 245 -0.94 -0.09 -11.40
N GLN A 246 0.38 -0.06 -11.53
CA GLN A 246 1.15 -0.85 -12.50
C GLN A 246 0.93 -2.35 -12.39
N PHE A 247 0.93 -2.89 -11.19
CA PHE A 247 0.76 -4.31 -10.91
C PHE A 247 -0.56 -4.64 -10.19
N LEU A 248 -1.54 -3.74 -10.27
CA LEU A 248 -2.88 -3.99 -9.76
C LEU A 248 -3.50 -5.23 -10.47
N GLY A 249 -3.93 -6.22 -9.70
CA GLY A 249 -4.50 -7.47 -10.22
C GLY A 249 -3.48 -8.57 -10.55
N PHE A 250 -2.20 -8.39 -10.17
CA PHE A 250 -1.18 -9.45 -10.27
C PHE A 250 -1.18 -10.33 -9.01
N ASP A 251 -2.30 -11.01 -8.76
CA ASP A 251 -2.53 -11.74 -7.50
C ASP A 251 -1.65 -12.97 -7.29
N SER A 252 -0.99 -13.47 -8.34
CA SER A 252 -0.12 -14.64 -8.25
C SER A 252 1.26 -14.37 -7.67
N ILE A 253 1.68 -13.09 -7.63
CA ILE A 253 3.01 -12.69 -7.20
C ILE A 253 3.18 -12.99 -5.71
N LYS A 254 4.27 -13.69 -5.36
CA LYS A 254 4.67 -13.97 -3.97
C LYS A 254 5.88 -13.14 -3.53
N LYS A 255 6.74 -12.78 -4.48
CA LYS A 255 7.95 -12.00 -4.20
C LYS A 255 8.15 -10.92 -5.25
N VAL A 256 8.48 -9.71 -4.78
CA VAL A 256 8.92 -8.59 -5.62
C VAL A 256 10.31 -8.18 -5.21
N THR A 257 11.21 -8.08 -6.19
CA THR A 257 12.57 -7.58 -6.01
C THR A 257 12.81 -6.39 -6.91
N PHE A 258 13.24 -5.27 -6.35
CA PHE A 258 13.60 -4.07 -7.10
C PHE A 258 15.11 -4.03 -7.26
N SER A 259 15.59 -3.85 -8.50
CA SER A 259 17.03 -3.67 -8.79
C SER A 259 17.48 -2.22 -8.55
N GLU A 260 18.78 -2.03 -8.32
CA GLU A 260 19.39 -0.70 -8.24
C GLU A 260 19.11 0.11 -9.51
N GLY A 261 18.68 1.36 -9.35
CA GLY A 261 18.21 2.26 -10.42
C GLY A 261 16.74 2.67 -10.26
N VAL A 262 15.89 1.81 -9.68
CA VAL A 262 14.51 2.18 -9.33
C VAL A 262 14.55 3.19 -8.18
N LYS A 263 13.87 4.34 -8.33
CA LYS A 263 13.87 5.43 -7.34
C LYS A 263 12.52 5.63 -6.65
N GLU A 264 11.43 5.31 -7.33
CA GLU A 264 10.07 5.60 -6.85
C GLU A 264 9.11 4.44 -7.13
N ILE A 265 8.23 4.17 -6.17
CA ILE A 265 7.11 3.25 -6.32
C ILE A 265 5.84 4.10 -6.33
N GLY A 266 5.07 4.03 -7.43
CA GLY A 266 3.87 4.85 -7.65
C GLY A 266 2.68 4.48 -6.77
N ASN A 267 1.62 5.27 -6.89
CA ASN A 267 0.39 5.09 -6.11
C ASN A 267 -0.31 3.78 -6.50
N SER A 268 -0.73 3.00 -5.50
CA SER A 268 -1.41 1.71 -5.69
C SER A 268 -0.67 0.75 -6.64
N ALA A 269 0.65 0.90 -6.79
CA ALA A 269 1.43 0.15 -7.78
C ALA A 269 1.32 -1.37 -7.60
N PHE A 270 1.24 -1.86 -6.37
CA PHE A 270 1.06 -3.27 -6.00
C PHE A 270 -0.16 -3.46 -5.08
N ALA A 271 -1.17 -2.59 -5.20
CA ALA A 271 -2.36 -2.73 -4.36
C ALA A 271 -3.14 -4.01 -4.69
N GLY A 272 -3.59 -4.73 -3.66
CA GLY A 272 -4.40 -5.93 -3.80
C GLY A 272 -3.65 -7.17 -4.31
N CYS A 273 -2.31 -7.16 -4.37
CA CYS A 273 -1.52 -8.36 -4.68
C CYS A 273 -1.46 -9.28 -3.45
N GLU A 274 -2.58 -9.88 -3.07
CA GLU A 274 -2.81 -10.52 -1.77
C GLU A 274 -1.83 -11.66 -1.42
N ASN A 275 -1.16 -12.25 -2.42
CA ASN A 275 -0.22 -13.37 -2.22
C ASN A 275 1.24 -12.93 -2.06
N ILE A 276 1.56 -11.64 -2.14
CA ILE A 276 2.92 -11.17 -1.85
C ILE A 276 3.25 -11.45 -0.38
N THR A 277 4.32 -12.23 -0.16
CA THR A 277 4.85 -12.52 1.19
C THR A 277 6.08 -11.71 1.51
N LYS A 278 6.85 -11.27 0.49
CA LYS A 278 8.11 -10.56 0.65
C LYS A 278 8.33 -9.49 -0.41
N VAL A 279 8.82 -8.34 0.03
CA VAL A 279 9.26 -7.22 -0.82
C VAL A 279 10.70 -6.88 -0.49
N GLU A 280 11.58 -6.90 -1.50
CA GLU A 280 13.00 -6.52 -1.39
C GLU A 280 13.26 -5.26 -2.22
N MET A 281 13.54 -4.16 -1.55
CA MET A 281 13.73 -2.85 -2.19
C MET A 281 15.23 -2.52 -2.34
N ALA A 282 15.60 -2.06 -3.53
CA ALA A 282 16.97 -1.54 -3.78
C ALA A 282 17.23 -0.24 -3.02
N ASN A 283 18.49 0.03 -2.68
CA ASN A 283 18.85 1.23 -1.91
C ASN A 283 18.65 2.54 -2.69
N THR A 284 18.44 2.50 -4.00
CA THR A 284 18.11 3.68 -4.81
C THR A 284 16.68 4.20 -4.62
N ILE A 285 15.77 3.41 -4.01
CA ILE A 285 14.39 3.83 -3.78
C ILE A 285 14.33 4.88 -2.67
N THR A 286 13.68 6.02 -2.98
CA THR A 286 13.56 7.17 -2.08
C THR A 286 12.12 7.46 -1.65
N SER A 287 11.13 6.94 -2.36
CA SER A 287 9.72 7.16 -2.03
C SER A 287 8.81 5.96 -2.35
N ILE A 288 7.81 5.76 -1.50
CA ILE A 288 6.74 4.78 -1.67
C ILE A 288 5.43 5.55 -1.70
N GLY A 289 4.67 5.41 -2.79
CA GLY A 289 3.45 6.18 -3.08
C GLY A 289 2.24 5.79 -2.24
N VAL A 290 1.17 6.57 -2.39
CA VAL A 290 -0.11 6.38 -1.69
C VAL A 290 -0.66 4.98 -1.99
N SER A 291 -0.98 4.21 -0.93
CA SER A 291 -1.55 2.86 -1.04
C SER A 291 -0.72 1.89 -1.89
N ALA A 292 0.59 2.12 -2.06
CA ALA A 292 1.44 1.37 -3.00
C ALA A 292 1.39 -0.14 -2.79
N PHE A 293 1.32 -0.61 -1.56
CA PHE A 293 1.18 -2.03 -1.17
C PHE A 293 -0.13 -2.30 -0.40
N ALA A 294 -1.15 -1.46 -0.56
CA ALA A 294 -2.40 -1.64 0.17
C ALA A 294 -3.06 -3.00 -0.14
N GLY A 295 -3.59 -3.67 0.88
CA GLY A 295 -4.33 -4.93 0.71
C GLY A 295 -3.46 -6.18 0.51
N ASN A 296 -2.13 -6.09 0.70
CA ASN A 296 -1.23 -7.25 0.62
C ASN A 296 -1.31 -8.08 1.92
N SER A 297 -2.39 -8.82 2.08
CA SER A 297 -2.71 -9.52 3.33
C SER A 297 -1.75 -10.65 3.70
N SER A 298 -1.00 -11.20 2.75
CA SER A 298 0.01 -12.25 3.00
C SER A 298 1.41 -11.71 3.26
N LEU A 299 1.62 -10.37 3.17
CA LEU A 299 2.94 -9.77 3.33
C LEU A 299 3.40 -9.88 4.79
N THR A 300 4.54 -10.56 5.02
CA THR A 300 5.14 -10.78 6.34
C THR A 300 6.45 -10.02 6.51
N ASP A 301 7.20 -9.86 5.45
CA ASP A 301 8.57 -9.35 5.47
C ASP A 301 8.74 -8.19 4.50
N ILE A 302 9.23 -7.06 5.00
CA ILE A 302 9.56 -5.87 4.20
C ILE A 302 11.03 -5.52 4.40
N VAL A 303 11.79 -5.42 3.32
CA VAL A 303 13.15 -4.88 3.34
C VAL A 303 13.13 -3.46 2.80
N LEU A 304 13.27 -2.47 3.68
CA LEU A 304 13.29 -1.06 3.34
C LEU A 304 14.71 -0.58 3.00
N PRO A 305 14.87 0.26 1.98
CA PRO A 305 16.15 0.75 1.52
C PRO A 305 16.74 1.83 2.42
N SER A 306 18.08 1.97 2.43
CA SER A 306 18.77 2.98 3.23
C SER A 306 18.44 4.43 2.85
N ASN A 307 18.04 4.68 1.60
CA ASN A 307 17.79 6.03 1.08
C ASN A 307 16.31 6.43 1.08
N ILE A 308 15.44 5.62 1.68
CA ILE A 308 14.01 5.97 1.77
C ILE A 308 13.82 7.29 2.54
N LYS A 309 13.05 8.22 1.98
CA LYS A 309 12.78 9.53 2.56
C LYS A 309 11.32 9.71 2.94
N THR A 310 10.41 9.22 2.09
CA THR A 310 8.98 9.41 2.25
C THR A 310 8.22 8.11 2.04
N ILE A 311 7.33 7.82 2.98
CA ILE A 311 6.33 6.76 2.85
C ILE A 311 4.97 7.44 2.92
N GLU A 312 4.26 7.43 1.78
CA GLU A 312 3.01 8.16 1.61
C GLU A 312 1.83 7.50 2.34
N SER A 313 0.72 8.24 2.38
CA SER A 313 -0.51 7.85 3.07
C SER A 313 -0.97 6.44 2.67
N LYS A 314 -1.31 5.62 3.67
CA LYS A 314 -1.87 4.27 3.49
C LYS A 314 -0.98 3.31 2.69
N ALA A 315 0.32 3.57 2.57
CA ALA A 315 1.24 2.76 1.75
C ALA A 315 1.14 1.26 2.03
N PHE A 316 0.94 0.85 3.31
CA PHE A 316 0.82 -0.53 3.76
C PHE A 316 -0.54 -0.84 4.41
N THR A 317 -1.58 -0.09 4.07
CA THR A 317 -2.92 -0.31 4.64
C THR A 317 -3.43 -1.73 4.34
N HIS A 318 -4.07 -2.39 5.31
CA HIS A 318 -4.54 -3.79 5.21
C HIS A 318 -3.43 -4.83 4.90
N CYS A 319 -2.18 -4.56 5.32
CA CYS A 319 -1.09 -5.54 5.35
C CYS A 319 -0.99 -6.15 6.76
N GLY A 320 -2.06 -6.80 7.22
CA GLY A 320 -2.24 -7.22 8.61
C GLY A 320 -1.25 -8.27 9.15
N ASN A 321 -0.43 -8.88 8.29
CA ASN A 321 0.53 -9.92 8.67
C ASN A 321 2.00 -9.46 8.63
N VAL A 322 2.28 -8.17 8.39
CA VAL A 322 3.66 -7.65 8.41
C VAL A 322 4.20 -7.71 9.84
N THR A 323 5.09 -8.64 10.10
CA THR A 323 5.74 -8.80 11.41
C THR A 323 7.21 -8.42 11.40
N ASN A 324 7.87 -8.47 10.23
CA ASN A 324 9.30 -8.22 10.13
C ASN A 324 9.59 -7.06 9.19
N VAL A 325 10.22 -6.02 9.72
CA VAL A 325 10.73 -4.90 8.92
C VAL A 325 12.24 -4.86 9.06
N TYR A 326 12.94 -4.98 7.94
CA TYR A 326 14.39 -4.92 7.81
C TYR A 326 14.77 -3.58 7.20
N TYR A 327 15.63 -2.83 7.85
CA TYR A 327 16.09 -1.54 7.35
C TYR A 327 17.58 -1.57 7.01
N ASN A 328 17.94 -1.15 5.80
CA ASN A 328 19.32 -1.18 5.28
C ASN A 328 20.12 0.08 5.62
N GLY A 329 19.48 1.08 6.24
CA GLY A 329 20.12 2.36 6.59
C GLY A 329 20.56 2.44 8.04
N ALA A 330 21.07 3.61 8.43
CA ALA A 330 21.40 3.91 9.82
C ALA A 330 20.19 4.42 10.61
N LEU A 331 20.25 4.37 11.94
CA LEU A 331 19.14 4.80 12.80
C LEU A 331 18.85 6.31 12.67
N GLU A 332 19.87 7.12 12.40
CA GLU A 332 19.69 8.54 12.10
C GLU A 332 18.86 8.77 10.82
N ASP A 333 19.06 7.97 9.77
CA ASP A 333 18.30 8.07 8.53
C ASP A 333 16.85 7.65 8.76
N TRP A 334 16.62 6.59 9.57
CA TRP A 334 15.29 6.17 9.99
C TRP A 334 14.52 7.29 10.71
N CYS A 335 15.18 8.02 11.60
CA CYS A 335 14.58 9.15 12.32
C CYS A 335 14.14 10.29 11.39
N ASN A 336 14.68 10.37 10.19
CA ASN A 336 14.38 11.39 9.19
C ASN A 336 13.34 10.95 8.14
N ILE A 337 12.88 9.68 8.15
CA ILE A 337 11.83 9.24 7.23
C ILE A 337 10.54 10.00 7.54
N GLU A 338 9.88 10.49 6.50
CA GLU A 338 8.58 11.13 6.60
C GLU A 338 7.47 10.10 6.42
N PHE A 339 6.78 9.79 7.52
CA PHE A 339 5.56 8.98 7.54
C PHE A 339 4.36 9.94 7.50
N ILE A 340 3.64 10.01 6.38
CA ILE A 340 2.58 11.01 6.16
C ILE A 340 1.40 10.81 7.12
N ASP A 341 1.01 9.55 7.38
CA ASP A 341 -0.01 9.21 8.36
C ASP A 341 0.35 7.90 9.11
N GLN A 342 -0.51 7.44 10.01
CA GLN A 342 -0.28 6.19 10.73
C GLN A 342 -0.24 4.98 9.78
N ALA A 343 -1.09 4.97 8.75
CA ALA A 343 -1.16 3.90 7.78
C ALA A 343 0.01 3.87 6.78
N SER A 344 0.92 4.86 6.85
CA SER A 344 2.23 4.84 6.17
C SER A 344 3.20 3.88 6.86
N ASN A 345 3.03 3.64 8.18
CA ASN A 345 3.89 2.73 8.93
C ASN A 345 3.53 1.28 8.58
N PRO A 346 4.52 0.43 8.19
CA PRO A 346 4.27 -0.96 7.82
C PRO A 346 3.61 -1.80 8.91
N PHE A 347 3.78 -1.44 10.19
CA PHE A 347 3.21 -2.18 11.32
C PHE A 347 1.79 -1.76 11.72
N TYR A 348 1.25 -0.66 11.20
CA TYR A 348 0.01 -0.05 11.69
C TYR A 348 -1.23 -0.95 11.63
N TYR A 349 -1.36 -1.77 10.56
CA TYR A 349 -2.52 -2.64 10.35
C TYR A 349 -2.31 -4.07 10.85
N ASN A 350 -1.24 -4.34 11.57
CA ASN A 350 -1.00 -5.67 12.10
C ASN A 350 -2.11 -6.10 13.07
N ASP A 351 -2.39 -7.41 13.08
CA ASP A 351 -3.13 -7.99 14.19
C ASP A 351 -2.38 -7.65 15.49
N ARG A 352 -3.09 -7.00 16.43
CA ARG A 352 -2.51 -6.55 17.72
C ARG A 352 -1.97 -7.70 18.57
N ASN A 353 -2.25 -8.94 18.20
CA ASN A 353 -1.70 -10.14 18.83
C ASN A 353 -0.35 -10.56 18.25
N LEU A 354 0.12 -9.94 17.16
CA LEU A 354 1.41 -10.22 16.55
C LEU A 354 2.49 -9.32 17.16
N THR A 355 3.68 -9.89 17.34
CA THR A 355 4.87 -9.13 17.73
C THR A 355 5.56 -8.57 16.50
N ASN A 356 5.84 -7.28 16.52
CA ASN A 356 6.51 -6.56 15.44
C ASN A 356 8.01 -6.56 15.70
N HIS A 357 8.77 -7.05 14.73
CA HIS A 357 10.22 -7.16 14.82
C HIS A 357 10.90 -6.17 13.87
N PHE A 358 11.69 -5.28 14.41
CA PHE A 358 12.48 -4.31 13.64
C PHE A 358 13.94 -4.68 13.63
N TYR A 359 14.50 -4.83 12.44
CA TYR A 359 15.88 -5.27 12.24
C TYR A 359 16.70 -4.21 11.52
N MET A 360 17.92 -4.00 11.98
CA MET A 360 18.91 -3.16 11.29
C MET A 360 20.20 -3.92 11.06
N LEU A 361 20.99 -3.49 10.07
CA LEU A 361 22.29 -4.06 9.80
C LEU A 361 23.28 -3.65 10.90
N ASN A 362 23.92 -4.63 11.53
CA ASN A 362 25.05 -4.40 12.44
C ASN A 362 26.36 -4.16 11.66
N LYS A 363 27.45 -3.91 12.38
CA LYS A 363 28.79 -3.67 11.81
C LYS A 363 29.31 -4.80 10.92
N ASN A 364 28.75 -6.00 11.03
CA ASN A 364 29.11 -7.18 10.24
C ASN A 364 28.16 -7.42 9.08
N SER A 365 27.32 -6.45 8.70
CA SER A 365 26.27 -6.56 7.67
C SER A 365 25.28 -7.70 7.92
N LYS A 366 24.98 -7.99 9.19
CA LYS A 366 23.93 -8.93 9.59
C LYS A 366 22.79 -8.17 10.25
N TYR A 367 21.57 -8.58 9.96
CA TYR A 367 20.41 -8.02 10.63
C TYR A 367 20.40 -8.42 12.11
N GLU A 368 20.20 -7.44 12.97
CA GLU A 368 20.05 -7.56 14.40
C GLU A 368 18.73 -6.90 14.81
N GLU A 369 17.95 -7.60 15.61
CA GLU A 369 16.69 -7.09 16.12
C GLU A 369 16.93 -6.01 17.17
N LEU A 370 16.20 -4.91 17.06
CA LEU A 370 16.30 -3.77 17.96
C LEU A 370 15.09 -3.71 18.91
N THR A 371 15.28 -4.19 20.14
CA THR A 371 14.32 -4.03 21.25
C THR A 371 14.72 -2.89 22.18
N LYS A 372 15.95 -2.40 22.09
CA LYS A 372 16.49 -1.28 22.87
C LYS A 372 17.16 -0.29 21.94
N LEU A 373 16.66 0.94 21.92
CA LEU A 373 17.16 1.97 21.03
C LEU A 373 17.97 3.03 21.79
N VAL A 374 19.10 3.41 21.22
CA VAL A 374 19.84 4.61 21.63
C VAL A 374 19.95 5.50 20.40
N ILE A 375 19.22 6.62 20.41
CA ILE A 375 19.24 7.57 19.31
C ILE A 375 20.63 8.20 19.21
N PRO A 376 21.26 8.21 18.01
CA PRO A 376 22.58 8.79 17.83
C PRO A 376 22.63 10.28 18.15
N SER A 377 23.77 10.77 18.66
CA SER A 377 23.93 12.19 19.05
C SER A 377 23.97 13.19 17.90
N ASN A 378 24.09 12.73 16.65
CA ASN A 378 23.99 13.56 15.44
C ASN A 378 22.52 13.79 15.01
N VAL A 379 21.54 13.07 15.57
CA VAL A 379 20.10 13.28 15.32
C VAL A 379 19.66 14.56 16.04
N LYS A 380 19.06 15.48 15.28
CA LYS A 380 18.49 16.74 15.78
C LYS A 380 16.97 16.70 15.84
N LYS A 381 16.35 15.88 15.02
CA LYS A 381 14.91 15.75 14.89
C LYS A 381 14.51 14.29 14.77
N ILE A 382 13.43 13.90 15.44
CA ILE A 382 12.75 12.62 15.22
C ILE A 382 11.39 12.95 14.58
N ASN A 383 11.16 12.48 13.37
CA ASN A 383 9.92 12.75 12.64
C ASN A 383 8.70 12.09 13.32
N SER A 384 7.50 12.55 12.98
CA SER A 384 6.26 11.98 13.51
C SER A 384 6.13 10.50 13.13
N ARG A 385 5.62 9.69 14.05
CA ARG A 385 5.31 8.26 13.88
C ARG A 385 6.50 7.34 13.59
N THR A 386 7.73 7.82 13.73
CA THR A 386 8.98 7.10 13.40
C THR A 386 9.07 5.71 14.02
N PHE A 387 8.65 5.56 15.27
CA PHE A 387 8.64 4.29 16.01
C PHE A 387 7.23 3.86 16.40
N SER A 388 6.20 4.33 15.69
CA SER A 388 4.83 3.90 15.94
C SER A 388 4.68 2.40 15.70
N ASP A 389 3.92 1.75 16.58
CA ASP A 389 3.62 0.32 16.54
C ASP A 389 4.84 -0.62 16.67
N PHE A 390 5.98 -0.10 17.18
CA PHE A 390 7.12 -0.93 17.57
C PHE A 390 6.80 -1.62 18.91
N ASN A 391 5.85 -2.56 18.84
CA ASN A 391 5.27 -3.19 20.04
C ASN A 391 6.25 -4.09 20.81
N ASN A 392 7.41 -4.41 20.23
CA ASN A 392 8.52 -5.15 20.84
C ASN A 392 9.62 -4.24 21.42
N LEU A 393 9.48 -2.91 21.30
CA LEU A 393 10.46 -1.96 21.86
C LEU A 393 10.36 -1.91 23.39
N GLU A 394 11.43 -2.28 24.09
CA GLU A 394 11.51 -2.32 25.56
C GLU A 394 12.00 -1.00 26.16
N SER A 395 12.96 -0.36 25.51
CA SER A 395 13.55 0.89 26.02
C SER A 395 14.08 1.80 24.94
N ILE A 396 14.08 3.12 25.23
CA ILE A 396 14.69 4.10 24.34
C ILE A 396 15.42 5.20 25.12
N VAL A 397 16.57 5.60 24.60
CA VAL A 397 17.36 6.75 25.07
C VAL A 397 17.43 7.79 23.96
N ILE A 398 16.89 8.97 24.22
CA ILE A 398 16.95 10.14 23.34
C ILE A 398 17.94 11.13 23.93
N PRO A 399 19.05 11.46 23.24
CA PRO A 399 20.09 12.35 23.78
C PRO A 399 19.63 13.82 23.77
N ASN A 400 20.30 14.64 24.57
CA ASN A 400 20.05 16.09 24.68
C ASN A 400 20.35 16.87 23.39
N THR A 401 20.95 16.23 22.40
CA THR A 401 21.18 16.83 21.08
C THR A 401 19.94 16.87 20.19
N VAL A 402 18.89 16.11 20.54
CA VAL A 402 17.60 16.15 19.84
C VAL A 402 16.85 17.41 20.27
N GLU A 403 16.46 18.20 19.29
CA GLU A 403 15.79 19.50 19.47
C GLU A 403 14.26 19.39 19.31
N THR A 404 13.80 18.43 18.48
CA THR A 404 12.36 18.23 18.24
C THR A 404 11.99 16.75 18.14
N ILE A 405 10.82 16.40 18.67
CA ILE A 405 10.21 15.07 18.60
C ILE A 405 8.80 15.22 18.01
N GLY A 406 8.52 14.50 16.94
CA GLY A 406 7.24 14.55 16.25
C GLY A 406 6.07 13.94 17.03
N GLU A 407 4.88 14.09 16.50
CA GLU A 407 3.66 13.54 17.07
C GLU A 407 3.64 12.00 16.95
N GLN A 408 3.09 11.32 17.98
CA GLN A 408 2.81 9.88 17.95
C GLN A 408 4.05 9.00 17.68
N VAL A 409 5.25 9.50 17.97
CA VAL A 409 6.51 8.78 17.68
C VAL A 409 6.51 7.37 18.31
N PHE A 410 5.92 7.19 19.51
CA PHE A 410 5.87 5.92 20.25
C PHE A 410 4.43 5.40 20.42
N SER A 411 3.49 5.81 19.58
CA SER A 411 2.14 5.25 19.58
C SER A 411 2.21 3.74 19.34
N GLY A 412 1.49 2.92 20.12
CA GLY A 412 1.49 1.46 19.95
C GLY A 412 2.72 0.71 20.47
N CYS A 413 3.71 1.39 21.11
CA CYS A 413 4.87 0.74 21.74
C CYS A 413 4.47 0.04 23.05
N THR A 414 3.76 -1.08 22.96
CA THR A 414 3.10 -1.73 24.10
C THR A 414 4.05 -2.47 25.06
N SER A 415 5.30 -2.70 24.68
CA SER A 415 6.34 -3.31 25.53
C SER A 415 7.31 -2.29 26.15
N LEU A 416 7.14 -0.99 25.84
CA LEU A 416 8.06 0.04 26.33
C LEU A 416 7.97 0.20 27.85
N THR A 417 9.04 -0.13 28.56
CA THR A 417 9.11 -0.09 30.02
C THR A 417 9.80 1.15 30.55
N ASN A 418 10.79 1.67 29.84
CA ASN A 418 11.51 2.87 30.24
C ASN A 418 11.85 3.78 29.06
N ILE A 419 11.91 5.09 29.35
CA ILE A 419 12.27 6.11 28.39
C ILE A 419 13.16 7.19 29.04
N ILE A 420 14.24 7.55 28.33
CA ILE A 420 15.07 8.70 28.68
C ILE A 420 14.94 9.72 27.57
N LEU A 421 14.55 10.95 27.89
CA LEU A 421 14.32 12.02 26.91
C LEU A 421 14.80 13.38 27.44
N PRO A 422 15.21 14.29 26.51
CA PRO A 422 15.72 15.60 26.90
C PRO A 422 14.63 16.51 27.47
N PHE A 423 13.43 16.45 26.94
CA PHE A 423 12.29 17.33 27.24
C PHE A 423 10.96 16.60 27.10
N ILE A 424 9.87 17.26 27.48
CA ILE A 424 8.50 16.74 27.40
C ILE A 424 7.80 17.35 26.20
N GLY A 425 7.07 16.53 25.43
CA GLY A 425 6.32 16.98 24.24
C GLY A 425 7.18 17.09 22.99
N ASP A 426 7.01 18.18 22.22
CA ASP A 426 7.67 18.36 20.92
C ASP A 426 9.01 19.12 20.96
N GLY A 427 9.36 19.63 22.13
CA GLY A 427 10.57 20.46 22.32
C GLY A 427 10.37 21.94 22.04
N ASN A 428 9.20 22.36 21.57
CA ASN A 428 8.90 23.75 21.22
C ASN A 428 7.66 24.28 21.98
N ASN A 429 6.47 23.93 21.48
CA ASN A 429 5.21 24.50 21.96
C ASN A 429 4.32 23.53 22.72
N ILE A 430 4.46 22.22 22.46
CA ILE A 430 3.64 21.18 23.07
C ILE A 430 4.43 20.53 24.20
N ASN A 431 3.98 20.74 25.42
CA ASN A 431 4.66 20.30 26.64
C ASN A 431 3.88 19.18 27.35
N LYS A 432 3.20 18.30 26.61
CA LYS A 432 2.46 17.15 27.16
C LYS A 432 3.16 15.84 26.83
N PHE A 433 3.41 15.02 27.86
CA PHE A 433 4.06 13.73 27.71
C PHE A 433 3.28 12.77 26.78
N GLY A 434 1.95 12.80 26.84
CA GLY A 434 1.10 12.02 25.97
C GLY A 434 1.23 12.31 24.47
N TYR A 435 1.76 13.49 24.09
CA TYR A 435 1.92 13.89 22.69
C TYR A 435 2.71 12.87 21.85
N ILE A 436 3.82 12.39 22.39
CA ILE A 436 4.68 11.42 21.71
C ILE A 436 4.06 10.01 21.63
N PHE A 437 2.96 9.76 22.37
CA PHE A 437 2.21 8.49 22.41
C PHE A 437 0.82 8.58 21.76
N GLY A 438 0.45 9.72 21.15
CA GLY A 438 -0.91 9.93 20.66
C GLY A 438 -1.96 9.98 21.77
N ASN A 439 -1.59 10.53 22.93
CA ASN A 439 -2.37 10.64 24.17
C ASN A 439 -2.69 9.31 24.90
N HIS A 440 -2.10 8.20 24.46
CA HIS A 440 -2.26 6.88 25.09
C HIS A 440 -0.89 6.36 25.54
N VAL A 441 -0.42 6.86 26.70
CA VAL A 441 0.82 6.35 27.32
C VAL A 441 0.67 4.85 27.60
N PRO A 442 1.59 4.00 27.12
CA PRO A 442 1.44 2.55 27.25
C PRO A 442 1.46 2.12 28.74
N SER A 443 0.63 1.13 29.07
CA SER A 443 0.54 0.60 30.46
C SER A 443 1.81 -0.11 30.92
N SER A 444 2.66 -0.50 29.97
CA SER A 444 3.99 -1.08 30.24
C SER A 444 5.01 -0.07 30.74
N LEU A 445 4.84 1.24 30.41
CA LEU A 445 5.82 2.28 30.73
C LEU A 445 5.83 2.57 32.24
N LYS A 446 6.96 2.24 32.89
CA LYS A 446 7.13 2.36 34.31
C LYS A 446 8.11 3.47 34.72
N GLU A 447 9.14 3.68 33.91
CA GLU A 447 10.23 4.58 34.27
C GLU A 447 10.42 5.67 33.19
N VAL A 448 10.50 6.91 33.65
CA VAL A 448 10.77 8.07 32.81
C VAL A 448 11.90 8.88 33.39
N LYS A 449 12.92 9.19 32.57
CA LYS A 449 13.98 10.14 32.96
C LYS A 449 13.99 11.34 32.02
N ILE A 450 13.93 12.55 32.56
CA ILE A 450 14.03 13.83 31.84
C ILE A 450 15.42 14.41 32.11
N THR A 451 16.16 14.79 31.05
CA THR A 451 17.59 15.11 31.16
C THR A 451 17.98 16.56 30.82
N ASP A 452 17.11 17.36 30.19
CA ASP A 452 17.46 18.73 29.74
C ASP A 452 16.26 19.70 29.66
N ALA A 453 15.12 19.35 30.26
CA ALA A 453 13.97 20.25 30.28
C ALA A 453 14.28 21.49 31.12
N LYS A 454 13.92 22.69 30.64
CA LYS A 454 14.07 23.97 31.36
C LYS A 454 13.07 24.11 32.50
N GLN A 455 11.92 23.50 32.36
CA GLN A 455 10.85 23.40 33.34
C GLN A 455 10.02 22.15 33.12
N ILE A 456 9.33 21.66 34.12
CA ILE A 456 8.28 20.66 33.96
C ILE A 456 6.97 21.43 33.82
N ALA A 457 6.48 21.54 32.59
CA ALA A 457 5.40 22.45 32.21
C ALA A 457 4.05 22.10 32.85
N GLU A 458 3.11 23.04 32.78
CA GLU A 458 1.73 22.85 33.25
C GLU A 458 1.11 21.58 32.63
N ARG A 459 0.59 20.70 33.50
CA ARG A 459 -0.05 19.43 33.15
C ARG A 459 0.79 18.48 32.28
N ALA A 460 2.12 18.59 32.33
CA ALA A 460 3.04 17.82 31.49
C ALA A 460 2.78 16.30 31.56
N PHE A 461 2.59 15.75 32.75
CA PHE A 461 2.28 14.34 33.02
C PHE A 461 0.87 14.12 33.60
N SER A 462 0.00 15.14 33.54
CA SER A 462 -1.32 15.02 34.19
C SER A 462 -2.07 13.80 33.68
N GLY A 463 -2.49 12.93 34.60
CA GLY A 463 -3.21 11.70 34.28
C GLY A 463 -2.38 10.56 33.72
N CYS A 464 -1.05 10.62 33.75
CA CYS A 464 -0.16 9.50 33.41
C CYS A 464 -0.20 8.44 34.52
N LYS A 465 -1.27 7.63 34.52
CA LYS A 465 -1.63 6.73 35.64
C LYS A 465 -0.73 5.51 35.76
N GLU A 466 0.02 5.14 34.72
CA GLU A 466 0.80 3.89 34.70
C GLU A 466 2.27 4.05 35.06
N VAL A 467 2.80 5.29 34.99
CA VAL A 467 4.20 5.58 35.31
C VAL A 467 4.42 5.45 36.83
N GLU A 468 5.44 4.68 37.18
CA GLU A 468 5.76 4.36 38.59
C GLU A 468 6.93 5.18 39.15
N SER A 469 7.90 5.51 38.28
CA SER A 469 9.11 6.27 38.71
C SER A 469 9.43 7.37 37.68
N ILE A 470 9.73 8.58 38.20
CA ILE A 470 10.19 9.70 37.37
C ILE A 470 11.47 10.27 37.97
N THR A 471 12.48 10.47 37.13
CA THR A 471 13.71 11.19 37.48
C THR A 471 13.79 12.47 36.67
N ILE A 472 13.92 13.61 37.35
CA ILE A 472 14.14 14.93 36.72
C ILE A 472 15.59 15.30 36.97
N ASP A 473 16.38 15.29 35.90
CA ASP A 473 17.81 15.61 35.90
C ASP A 473 18.07 16.81 34.96
N GLY A 474 19.20 17.47 35.08
CA GLY A 474 19.60 18.54 34.14
C GLY A 474 19.31 19.94 34.65
N VAL A 475 18.54 20.75 33.88
CA VAL A 475 18.48 22.21 34.00
C VAL A 475 17.12 22.77 34.44
N ALA A 476 16.15 21.94 34.78
CA ALA A 476 14.82 22.40 35.16
C ALA A 476 14.87 23.29 36.44
N THR A 477 14.13 24.40 36.40
CA THR A 477 14.06 25.38 37.48
C THR A 477 12.69 25.42 38.17
N SER A 478 11.65 24.84 37.57
CA SER A 478 10.31 24.82 38.16
C SER A 478 9.53 23.56 37.78
N ILE A 479 8.62 23.17 38.67
CA ILE A 479 7.55 22.20 38.38
C ILE A 479 6.25 23.01 38.39
N GLU A 480 5.65 23.15 37.19
CA GLU A 480 4.52 24.04 36.97
C GLU A 480 3.17 23.44 37.45
N ASP A 481 2.10 24.22 37.36
CA ASP A 481 0.76 23.85 37.81
C ASP A 481 0.31 22.49 37.30
N GLU A 482 -0.18 21.62 38.20
CA GLU A 482 -0.76 20.31 37.90
C GLU A 482 0.18 19.37 37.09
N ALA A 483 1.49 19.61 37.07
CA ALA A 483 2.47 18.91 36.24
C ALA A 483 2.37 17.37 36.34
N PHE A 484 2.17 16.82 37.51
CA PHE A 484 2.00 15.38 37.81
C PHE A 484 0.64 15.05 38.41
N SER A 485 -0.34 15.96 38.30
CA SER A 485 -1.67 15.75 38.88
C SER A 485 -2.32 14.46 38.37
N GLY A 486 -2.76 13.58 39.28
CA GLY A 486 -3.42 12.33 38.96
C GLY A 486 -2.51 11.20 38.48
N CYS A 487 -1.20 11.29 38.68
CA CYS A 487 -0.26 10.19 38.45
C CYS A 487 -0.41 9.14 39.57
N THR A 488 -1.49 8.36 39.54
CA THR A 488 -1.95 7.54 40.65
C THR A 488 -1.03 6.36 41.00
N LYS A 489 -0.18 5.87 40.07
CA LYS A 489 0.81 4.82 40.31
C LYS A 489 2.23 5.36 40.57
N LEU A 490 2.45 6.67 40.44
CA LEU A 490 3.75 7.26 40.71
C LEU A 490 4.11 7.03 42.19
N ASN A 491 5.08 6.16 42.43
CA ASN A 491 5.52 5.80 43.80
C ASN A 491 6.81 6.49 44.19
N LYS A 492 7.64 6.89 43.21
CA LYS A 492 8.93 7.54 43.43
C LYS A 492 9.15 8.69 42.45
N ILE A 493 9.62 9.83 42.97
CA ILE A 493 10.14 10.92 42.15
C ILE A 493 11.49 11.42 42.70
N GLU A 494 12.48 11.50 41.85
CA GLU A 494 13.80 12.04 42.14
C GLU A 494 14.01 13.35 41.38
N ILE A 495 14.21 14.44 42.10
CA ILE A 495 14.53 15.76 41.57
C ILE A 495 16.01 16.01 41.80
N LEU A 496 16.81 15.86 40.72
CA LEU A 496 18.27 15.98 40.76
C LEU A 496 18.78 17.36 40.32
N CYS A 497 17.89 18.19 39.78
CA CYS A 497 18.17 19.54 39.30
C CYS A 497 17.79 20.62 40.33
N ASN A 498 18.07 21.90 40.01
CA ASN A 498 17.92 23.03 40.92
C ASN A 498 16.51 23.66 40.79
N ILE A 499 15.45 22.90 41.11
CA ILE A 499 14.07 23.43 41.14
C ILE A 499 13.95 24.52 42.20
N ILE A 500 13.36 25.68 41.83
CA ILE A 500 13.11 26.83 42.71
C ILE A 500 11.66 26.81 43.22
N SER A 501 10.72 26.35 42.43
CA SER A 501 9.29 26.27 42.80
C SER A 501 8.64 24.96 42.43
N ILE A 502 7.73 24.48 43.27
CA ILE A 502 6.79 23.41 43.02
C ILE A 502 5.40 24.06 43.11
N ASN A 503 4.78 24.27 41.91
CA ASN A 503 3.62 25.14 41.76
C ASN A 503 2.30 24.47 42.15
N ARG A 504 1.17 25.15 41.88
CA ARG A 504 -0.17 24.74 42.31
C ARG A 504 -0.50 23.32 41.86
N GLN A 505 -0.95 22.48 42.81
CA GLN A 505 -1.40 21.09 42.56
C GLN A 505 -0.41 20.21 41.77
N ALA A 506 0.89 20.53 41.81
CA ALA A 506 1.91 19.86 41.00
C ALA A 506 1.91 18.34 41.16
N PHE A 507 1.70 17.82 42.36
CA PHE A 507 1.60 16.39 42.73
C PHE A 507 0.21 16.00 43.25
N SER A 508 -0.81 16.81 42.99
CA SER A 508 -2.16 16.51 43.49
C SER A 508 -2.65 15.14 43.02
N ASN A 509 -3.21 14.35 43.91
CA ASN A 509 -3.72 12.99 43.65
C ASN A 509 -2.64 11.97 43.19
N CYS A 510 -1.38 12.16 43.56
CA CYS A 510 -0.34 11.13 43.43
C CYS A 510 -0.48 10.13 44.58
N THR A 511 -1.55 9.35 44.58
CA THR A 511 -1.99 8.53 45.72
C THR A 511 -1.04 7.39 46.09
N SER A 512 -0.14 6.97 45.20
CA SER A 512 0.87 5.94 45.44
C SER A 512 2.26 6.51 45.74
N LEU A 513 2.43 7.84 45.76
CA LEU A 513 3.74 8.45 46.01
C LEU A 513 4.17 8.16 47.44
N THR A 514 5.22 7.33 47.59
CA THR A 514 5.76 6.93 48.92
C THR A 514 6.95 7.77 49.34
N SER A 515 7.71 8.27 48.37
CA SER A 515 8.88 9.09 48.66
C SER A 515 9.13 10.16 47.61
N ILE A 516 9.67 11.30 48.08
CA ILE A 516 10.11 12.39 47.18
C ILE A 516 11.46 12.94 47.67
N THR A 517 12.37 13.22 46.73
CA THR A 517 13.61 13.96 47.01
C THR A 517 13.45 15.40 46.53
N ILE A 518 13.60 16.37 47.41
CA ILE A 518 13.42 17.80 47.15
C ILE A 518 14.78 18.51 47.28
N PRO A 519 15.24 19.27 46.27
CA PRO A 519 16.50 20.03 46.34
C PRO A 519 16.37 21.24 47.27
N ASN A 520 17.49 21.66 47.88
CA ASN A 520 17.54 22.83 48.78
C ASN A 520 17.31 24.18 48.07
N THR A 521 17.28 24.16 46.75
CA THR A 521 16.97 25.34 45.96
C THR A 521 15.48 25.71 45.96
N VAL A 522 14.60 24.81 46.40
CA VAL A 522 13.15 25.09 46.47
C VAL A 522 12.87 26.18 47.48
N LYS A 523 12.13 27.22 47.05
CA LYS A 523 11.75 28.38 47.87
C LYS A 523 10.24 28.48 48.10
N GLU A 524 9.44 27.74 47.34
CA GLU A 524 7.98 27.83 47.42
C GLU A 524 7.29 26.52 47.09
N PHE A 525 6.27 26.16 47.87
CA PHE A 525 5.24 25.17 47.54
C PHE A 525 3.92 25.88 47.24
N GLY A 526 3.43 25.74 45.98
CA GLY A 526 2.19 26.31 45.52
C GLY A 526 0.95 25.69 46.18
N HIS A 527 -0.21 26.31 45.97
CA HIS A 527 -1.48 25.90 46.55
C HIS A 527 -1.83 24.42 46.24
N GLY A 528 -1.97 23.60 47.27
CA GLY A 528 -2.31 22.18 47.16
C GLY A 528 -1.28 21.34 46.41
N ALA A 529 0.00 21.72 46.40
CA ALA A 529 1.05 21.06 45.64
C ALA A 529 1.11 19.54 45.88
N PHE A 530 0.85 19.08 47.13
CA PHE A 530 0.83 17.67 47.53
C PHE A 530 -0.56 17.18 47.93
N TYR A 531 -1.65 17.88 47.53
CA TYR A 531 -3.00 17.49 47.88
C TYR A 531 -3.30 16.03 47.55
N ASN A 532 -3.79 15.27 48.50
CA ASN A 532 -4.16 13.87 48.39
C ASN A 532 -3.00 12.90 48.01
N CYS A 533 -1.77 13.19 48.45
CA CYS A 533 -0.63 12.27 48.37
C CYS A 533 -0.67 11.28 49.59
N THR A 534 -1.71 10.48 49.67
CA THR A 534 -2.08 9.70 50.88
C THR A 534 -1.13 8.58 51.26
N SER A 535 -0.20 8.17 50.39
CA SER A 535 0.82 7.15 50.66
C SER A 535 2.21 7.74 50.93
N LEU A 536 2.33 9.07 50.99
CA LEU A 536 3.64 9.70 51.18
C LEU A 536 4.15 9.42 52.61
N THR A 537 5.23 8.65 52.69
CA THR A 537 5.87 8.31 53.97
C THR A 537 7.17 9.05 54.19
N ASN A 538 7.98 9.22 53.13
CA ASN A 538 9.33 9.76 53.29
C ASN A 538 9.59 10.96 52.38
N VAL A 539 10.08 12.05 52.96
CA VAL A 539 10.57 13.24 52.25
C VAL A 539 12.04 13.43 52.51
N TYR A 540 12.85 13.47 51.49
CA TYR A 540 14.29 13.72 51.56
C TYR A 540 14.59 15.11 51.03
N PHE A 541 14.91 16.04 51.91
CA PHE A 541 15.30 17.39 51.53
C PHE A 541 16.83 17.51 51.51
N ARG A 542 17.37 17.92 50.35
CA ARG A 542 18.81 18.06 50.13
C ARG A 542 19.38 19.36 50.71
N GLY A 543 18.89 19.81 51.85
CA GLY A 543 19.31 21.00 52.55
C GLY A 543 19.18 20.86 54.03
N THR A 544 19.51 21.92 54.78
CA THR A 544 19.44 22.00 56.23
C THR A 544 18.01 22.23 56.72
N LEU A 545 17.80 22.01 58.04
CA LEU A 545 16.52 22.32 58.67
C LEU A 545 16.12 23.80 58.52
N GLU A 546 17.11 24.71 58.58
CA GLU A 546 16.88 26.15 58.43
C GLU A 546 16.38 26.47 57.02
N GLU A 547 17.00 25.88 56.01
CA GLU A 547 16.55 26.03 54.60
C GLU A 547 15.14 25.44 54.40
N TRP A 548 14.85 24.26 54.99
CA TRP A 548 13.51 23.67 54.94
C TRP A 548 12.45 24.62 55.52
N ARG A 549 12.69 25.15 56.69
CA ARG A 549 11.78 26.10 57.38
C ARG A 549 11.64 27.44 56.65
N SER A 550 12.56 27.79 55.77
CA SER A 550 12.49 28.99 54.95
C SER A 550 11.58 28.89 53.72
N ILE A 551 11.11 27.67 53.37
CA ILE A 551 10.26 27.44 52.22
C ILE A 551 8.89 28.10 52.46
N ARG A 552 8.45 28.90 51.50
CA ARG A 552 7.15 29.54 51.53
C ARG A 552 6.04 28.52 51.22
N ILE A 553 5.06 28.41 52.14
CA ILE A 553 3.94 27.47 52.03
C ILE A 553 2.66 28.27 51.84
N MET A 554 1.90 28.00 50.77
CA MET A 554 0.69 28.76 50.41
C MET A 554 -0.54 28.32 51.24
N ASN A 555 -0.65 27.04 51.60
CA ASN A 555 -1.68 26.51 52.50
C ASN A 555 -1.27 25.15 53.07
N ALA A 556 -2.03 24.60 54.01
CA ALA A 556 -1.71 23.35 54.67
C ALA A 556 -1.50 22.17 53.75
N THR A 557 -2.26 22.06 52.63
CA THR A 557 -2.11 20.98 51.65
C THR A 557 -1.00 21.24 50.60
N SER A 558 -0.28 22.35 50.74
CA SER A 558 0.85 22.72 49.85
C SER A 558 2.13 22.01 50.21
N THR A 559 2.30 21.67 51.47
CA THR A 559 3.52 21.00 51.98
C THR A 559 3.36 19.49 52.03
N PRO A 560 4.42 18.73 51.74
CA PRO A 560 4.41 17.29 51.94
C PRO A 560 4.27 16.87 53.41
N GLU A 561 4.59 17.71 54.37
CA GLU A 561 4.40 17.48 55.81
C GLU A 561 2.97 17.09 56.19
N SER A 562 1.97 17.51 55.42
CA SER A 562 0.57 17.17 55.67
C SER A 562 0.25 15.69 55.48
N TYR A 563 1.14 14.93 54.85
CA TYR A 563 0.94 13.52 54.52
C TYR A 563 2.14 12.65 54.91
N ALA A 564 3.37 13.18 54.90
CA ALA A 564 4.60 12.41 55.18
C ALA A 564 4.68 11.99 56.64
N GLU A 565 5.12 10.75 56.87
CA GLU A 565 5.41 10.23 58.20
C GLU A 565 6.82 10.66 58.67
N HIS A 566 7.76 10.75 57.72
CA HIS A 566 9.17 11.02 58.00
C HIS A 566 9.73 12.10 57.07
N ILE A 567 10.38 13.10 57.61
CA ILE A 567 11.10 14.13 56.85
C ILE A 567 12.55 14.09 57.24
N TYR A 568 13.41 13.98 56.24
CA TYR A 568 14.85 13.95 56.40
C TYR A 568 15.49 15.19 55.82
N VAL A 569 16.38 15.84 56.56
CA VAL A 569 17.18 16.98 56.13
C VAL A 569 18.66 16.64 56.29
N LEU A 570 19.56 17.37 55.63
CA LEU A 570 20.99 17.17 55.76
C LEU A 570 21.52 17.85 57.06
N ASP A 571 22.32 17.13 57.82
CA ASP A 571 23.11 17.69 58.90
C ASP A 571 24.42 18.35 58.39
N LYS A 572 25.24 18.84 59.27
CA LYS A 572 26.53 19.48 58.96
C LYS A 572 27.56 18.54 58.32
N ASN A 573 27.33 17.25 58.35
CA ASN A 573 28.19 16.23 57.72
C ASN A 573 27.62 15.77 56.36
N ASN A 574 26.53 16.39 55.85
CA ASN A 574 25.76 15.97 54.68
C ASN A 574 25.13 14.56 54.84
N GLU A 575 24.79 14.17 56.08
CA GLU A 575 24.04 12.94 56.36
C GLU A 575 22.56 13.28 56.59
N TYR A 576 21.65 12.42 56.11
CA TYR A 576 20.22 12.60 56.34
C TYR A 576 19.87 12.30 57.81
N VAL A 577 19.26 13.27 58.43
CA VAL A 577 18.73 13.14 59.83
C VAL A 577 17.21 13.42 59.74
N GLU A 578 16.46 12.58 60.47
CA GLU A 578 15.03 12.78 60.63
C GLU A 578 14.73 13.98 61.52
N ILE A 579 13.75 14.79 61.08
CA ILE A 579 13.28 15.93 61.91
C ILE A 579 11.93 15.60 62.54
N ASP A 580 11.73 16.06 63.78
CA ASP A 580 10.42 16.01 64.44
C ASP A 580 9.50 17.09 63.83
N ILE A 581 8.44 16.67 63.11
CA ILE A 581 7.50 17.54 62.46
C ILE A 581 6.61 18.29 63.45
N ASN A 582 6.53 17.81 64.71
CA ASN A 582 5.67 18.35 65.78
C ASN A 582 6.40 19.36 66.71
N ASN A 583 7.68 19.58 66.51
CA ASN A 583 8.51 20.55 67.14
C ASN A 583 9.02 21.60 66.16
#